data_67c4a0b5377c2e1761fcde3dd22b162f
#
_entry.id   67c4a0b5377c2e1761fcde3dd22b162f
#
_cell.length_a   1.000
_cell.length_b   1.000
_cell.length_c   1.000
_cell.angle_alpha   90.00
_cell.angle_beta   90.00
_cell.angle_gamma   90.00
#
_symmetry.space_group_name_H-M   'P 1'
#
loop_
_entity.id
_entity.type
_entity.pdbx_description
1 polymer ?
#
loop_
_entity_poly.entity_id
_entity_poly.type
_entity_poly.pdbx_seq_one_letter_code
_entity_poly.pdbx_strand_id
1 'polypeptide(L)'
;MAHTDFSTGLQSASEIEITVTGRRSGRSLSYPVWFALDGDKLYLLPVRGSDTEWYKNLRKTPTIRLAARGKTFTTSARLLTDEEQVGEVVEKFRDKYGAGQVKAYYPKPDVAVEVPLA
;
A
#
# COMPACT_ATOMS: atom_id res chain seq x y z
N MET A 1 -2.04 2.54 22.28
CA MET A 1 -0.88 2.41 21.40
C MET A 1 -1.10 3.22 20.14
N ALA A 2 -0.07 3.90 19.68
CA ALA A 2 -0.19 4.85 18.57
C ALA A 2 -0.71 4.19 17.28
N HIS A 3 -0.25 2.98 16.96
CA HIS A 3 -0.69 2.28 15.75
C HIS A 3 -2.17 1.91 15.81
N THR A 4 -2.72 1.68 17.00
CA THR A 4 -4.13 1.35 17.17
C THR A 4 -5.02 2.52 16.76
N ASP A 5 -4.63 3.75 17.14
CA ASP A 5 -5.37 4.95 16.77
C ASP A 5 -5.36 5.15 15.25
N PHE A 6 -4.21 4.93 14.63
CA PHE A 6 -4.07 5.06 13.19
C PHE A 6 -4.92 4.01 12.46
N SER A 7 -4.80 2.74 12.86
CA SER A 7 -5.54 1.66 12.18
C SER A 7 -7.04 1.75 12.41
N THR A 8 -7.49 2.26 13.55
CA THR A 8 -8.93 2.47 13.80
C THR A 8 -9.50 3.46 12.78
N GLY A 9 -8.79 4.54 12.50
CA GLY A 9 -9.21 5.51 11.49
C GLY A 9 -9.24 4.92 10.08
N LEU A 10 -8.39 3.94 9.80
CA LEU A 10 -8.31 3.32 8.49
C LEU A 10 -9.47 2.39 8.17
N GLN A 11 -10.11 1.81 9.18
CA GLN A 11 -11.17 0.82 8.95
C GLN A 11 -12.33 1.34 8.10
N SER A 12 -12.63 2.62 8.20
CA SER A 12 -13.72 3.24 7.45
C SER A 12 -13.24 4.03 6.23
N ALA A 13 -11.93 4.06 5.97
CA ALA A 13 -11.38 4.79 4.84
C ALA A 13 -11.32 3.92 3.59
N SER A 14 -11.57 4.51 2.42
CA SER A 14 -11.44 3.80 1.14
C SER A 14 -10.12 4.13 0.45
N GLU A 15 -9.40 5.14 0.93
CA GLU A 15 -8.17 5.63 0.30
C GLU A 15 -7.28 6.25 1.36
N ILE A 16 -5.97 6.14 1.16
CA ILE A 16 -4.97 6.82 2.00
C ILE A 16 -3.95 7.49 1.11
N GLU A 17 -3.13 8.36 1.70
CA GLU A 17 -2.00 8.94 1.02
C GLU A 17 -0.74 8.21 1.47
N ILE A 18 0.10 7.81 0.50
CA ILE A 18 1.43 7.30 0.81
C ILE A 18 2.45 8.34 0.38
N THR A 19 3.56 8.42 1.11
CA THR A 19 4.70 9.27 0.75
C THR A 19 5.93 8.39 0.69
N VAL A 20 6.63 8.43 -0.44
CA VAL A 20 7.84 7.66 -0.68
C VAL A 20 8.96 8.58 -1.12
N THR A 21 10.21 8.09 -1.09
CA THR A 21 11.37 8.85 -1.51
C THR A 21 11.65 8.58 -2.98
N GLY A 22 11.72 9.63 -3.79
CA GLY A 22 12.03 9.50 -5.20
C GLY A 22 13.42 8.92 -5.42
N ARG A 23 13.52 7.87 -6.24
CA ARG A 23 14.79 7.16 -6.45
C ARG A 23 15.84 7.94 -7.18
N ARG A 24 15.43 9.01 -7.89
CA ARG A 24 16.36 9.87 -8.64
C ARG A 24 16.61 11.19 -7.95
N SER A 25 15.54 11.81 -7.44
CA SER A 25 15.62 13.16 -6.87
C SER A 25 15.87 13.18 -5.37
N GLY A 26 15.53 12.09 -4.66
CA GLY A 26 15.55 12.07 -3.19
C GLY A 26 14.40 12.85 -2.57
N ARG A 27 13.48 13.38 -3.37
CA ARG A 27 12.35 14.16 -2.88
C ARG A 27 11.24 13.26 -2.36
N SER A 28 10.45 13.81 -1.44
CA SER A 28 9.24 13.13 -0.97
C SER A 28 8.16 13.27 -2.02
N LEU A 29 7.58 12.14 -2.42
CA LEU A 29 6.52 12.07 -3.43
C LEU A 29 5.31 11.40 -2.83
N SER A 30 4.14 12.02 -2.95
CA SER A 30 2.90 11.54 -2.34
C SER A 30 1.88 11.11 -3.38
N TYR A 31 1.17 10.03 -3.08
CA TYR A 31 0.18 9.44 -3.97
C TYR A 31 -1.05 8.98 -3.20
N PRO A 32 -2.27 9.24 -3.71
CA PRO A 32 -3.46 8.60 -3.14
C PRO A 32 -3.55 7.16 -3.65
N VAL A 33 -3.82 6.23 -2.75
CA VAL A 33 -3.88 4.81 -3.10
C VAL A 33 -4.99 4.10 -2.35
N TRP A 34 -5.46 3.00 -2.92
CA TRP A 34 -6.34 2.05 -2.24
C TRP A 34 -5.49 1.13 -1.37
N PHE A 35 -6.11 0.55 -0.36
CA PHE A 35 -5.41 -0.32 0.58
C PHE A 35 -6.34 -1.36 1.17
N ALA A 36 -5.77 -2.41 1.73
CA ALA A 36 -6.51 -3.40 2.50
C ALA A 36 -5.82 -3.63 3.84
N LEU A 37 -6.60 -3.90 4.87
CA LEU A 37 -6.08 -4.16 6.20
C LEU A 37 -6.24 -5.63 6.56
N ASP A 38 -5.27 -6.16 7.30
CA ASP A 38 -5.36 -7.49 7.90
C ASP A 38 -4.60 -7.46 9.22
N GLY A 39 -5.34 -7.32 10.33
CA GLY A 39 -4.75 -7.19 11.65
C GLY A 39 -3.91 -5.92 11.76
N ASP A 40 -2.64 -6.08 12.07
CA ASP A 40 -1.69 -4.98 12.21
C ASP A 40 -0.88 -4.72 10.93
N LYS A 41 -1.37 -5.17 9.79
CA LYS A 41 -0.71 -4.97 8.51
C LYS A 41 -1.63 -4.29 7.52
N LEU A 42 -1.03 -3.44 6.69
CA LEU A 42 -1.71 -2.76 5.60
C LEU A 42 -1.09 -3.23 4.30
N TYR A 43 -1.92 -3.48 3.30
CA TYR A 43 -1.45 -3.97 1.99
C TYR A 43 -1.78 -2.98 0.89
N LEU A 44 -0.86 -2.87 -0.06
CA LEU A 44 -1.00 -2.01 -1.23
C LEU A 44 -0.80 -2.85 -2.49
N LEU A 45 -1.52 -2.46 -3.55
CA LEU A 45 -1.30 -3.04 -4.88
C LEU A 45 -0.87 -1.92 -5.82
N PRO A 46 0.31 -2.02 -6.43
CA PRO A 46 0.71 -1.05 -7.44
C PRO A 46 -0.18 -1.17 -8.69
N VAL A 47 -0.68 -0.05 -9.18
CA VAL A 47 -1.64 -0.04 -10.29
C VAL A 47 -1.07 -0.68 -11.56
N ARG A 48 0.20 -0.44 -11.84
CA ARG A 48 0.90 -1.04 -12.99
C ARG A 48 1.84 -2.16 -12.57
N GLY A 49 1.55 -2.79 -11.43
CA GLY A 49 2.42 -3.82 -10.89
C GLY A 49 3.83 -3.29 -10.67
N SER A 50 4.82 -4.08 -11.02
CA SER A 50 6.24 -3.72 -10.82
C SER A 50 6.69 -2.51 -11.65
N ASP A 51 5.89 -2.05 -12.61
CA ASP A 51 6.20 -0.85 -13.41
C ASP A 51 5.69 0.45 -12.77
N THR A 52 5.00 0.36 -11.64
CA THR A 52 4.47 1.52 -10.94
C THR A 52 5.61 2.36 -10.34
N GLU A 53 5.56 3.70 -10.53
CA GLU A 53 6.64 4.58 -10.09
C GLU A 53 6.90 4.51 -8.59
N TRP A 54 5.83 4.58 -7.76
CA TRP A 54 6.06 4.53 -6.31
C TRP A 54 6.57 3.15 -5.85
N TYR A 55 6.25 2.09 -6.56
CA TYR A 55 6.80 0.77 -6.26
C TYR A 55 8.30 0.74 -6.53
N LYS A 56 8.71 1.27 -7.68
CA LYS A 56 10.14 1.36 -8.02
C LYS A 56 10.91 2.20 -7.02
N ASN A 57 10.30 3.28 -6.52
CA ASN A 57 10.90 4.11 -5.49
C ASN A 57 11.10 3.33 -4.19
N LEU A 58 10.12 2.52 -3.79
CA LEU A 58 10.23 1.67 -2.59
C LEU A 58 11.28 0.59 -2.74
N ARG A 59 11.52 0.11 -3.94
CA ARG A 59 12.59 -0.88 -4.18
C ARG A 59 13.96 -0.32 -3.80
N LYS A 60 14.16 0.96 -4.03
CA LYS A 60 15.42 1.60 -3.68
C LYS A 60 15.43 2.07 -2.23
N THR A 61 14.36 2.70 -1.78
CA THR A 61 14.23 3.22 -0.42
C THR A 61 12.90 2.75 0.16
N PRO A 62 12.90 1.68 0.97
CA PRO A 62 11.66 1.07 1.43
C PRO A 62 10.90 1.86 2.49
N THR A 63 11.44 2.98 2.96
CA THR A 63 10.74 3.84 3.91
C THR A 63 9.46 4.39 3.28
N ILE A 64 8.35 4.25 3.99
CA ILE A 64 7.04 4.71 3.53
C ILE A 64 6.33 5.43 4.67
N ARG A 65 5.68 6.54 4.35
CA ARG A 65 4.82 7.25 5.30
C ARG A 65 3.37 7.14 4.83
N LEU A 66 2.51 6.76 5.74
CA LEU A 66 1.07 6.68 5.48
C LEU A 66 0.39 7.86 6.14
N ALA A 67 -0.59 8.45 5.48
CA ALA A 67 -1.36 9.55 6.04
C ALA A 67 -2.85 9.33 5.80
N ALA A 68 -3.63 9.47 6.86
CA ALA A 68 -5.08 9.36 6.80
C ALA A 68 -5.68 10.15 7.96
N ARG A 69 -6.72 10.94 7.65
CA ARG A 69 -7.49 11.68 8.66
C ARG A 69 -6.63 12.54 9.59
N GLY A 70 -5.61 13.18 9.02
CA GLY A 70 -4.74 14.07 9.77
C GLY A 70 -3.68 13.38 10.61
N LYS A 71 -3.58 12.05 10.54
CA LYS A 71 -2.58 11.27 11.25
C LYS A 71 -1.60 10.65 10.28
N THR A 72 -0.36 10.47 10.71
CA THR A 72 0.68 9.88 9.89
C THR A 72 1.38 8.73 10.63
N PHE A 73 1.93 7.80 9.84
CA PHE A 73 2.67 6.66 10.38
C PHE A 73 3.80 6.32 9.40
N THR A 74 5.03 6.29 9.89
CA THR A 74 6.20 6.00 9.05
C THR A 74 6.82 4.67 9.46
N THR A 75 7.12 3.84 8.46
CA THR A 75 7.72 2.53 8.68
C THR A 75 8.46 2.09 7.42
N SER A 76 8.97 0.86 7.42
CA SER A 76 9.57 0.24 6.23
C SER A 76 8.59 -0.71 5.58
N ALA A 77 8.41 -0.57 4.28
CA ALA A 77 7.55 -1.45 3.50
C ALA A 77 8.27 -2.75 3.17
N ARG A 78 7.52 -3.83 3.04
CA ARG A 78 8.02 -5.11 2.55
C ARG A 78 7.44 -5.36 1.17
N LEU A 79 8.31 -5.61 0.21
CA LEU A 79 7.87 -5.87 -1.17
C LEU A 79 7.61 -7.38 -1.31
N LEU A 80 6.41 -7.70 -1.78
CA LEU A 80 5.98 -9.08 -1.97
C LEU A 80 6.03 -9.42 -3.46
N THR A 81 6.85 -10.39 -3.81
CA THR A 81 7.01 -10.83 -5.20
C THR A 81 6.58 -12.28 -5.40
N ASP A 82 6.30 -12.98 -4.32
CA ASP A 82 5.82 -14.35 -4.36
C ASP A 82 4.39 -14.38 -4.88
N GLU A 83 4.13 -15.20 -5.89
CA GLU A 83 2.83 -15.28 -6.56
C GLU A 83 1.69 -15.58 -5.59
N GLU A 84 1.92 -16.50 -4.65
CA GLU A 84 0.91 -16.86 -3.68
C GLU A 84 0.58 -15.70 -2.73
N GLN A 85 1.61 -15.01 -2.23
CA GLN A 85 1.41 -13.87 -1.35
C GLN A 85 0.72 -12.72 -2.07
N VAL A 86 1.09 -12.46 -3.31
CA VAL A 86 0.45 -11.43 -4.13
C VAL A 86 -1.02 -11.78 -4.35
N GLY A 87 -1.31 -13.05 -4.62
CA GLY A 87 -2.68 -13.52 -4.80
C GLY A 87 -3.54 -13.30 -3.56
N GLU A 88 -2.99 -13.52 -2.38
CA GLU A 88 -3.69 -13.28 -1.12
C GLU A 88 -4.04 -11.79 -0.95
N VAL A 89 -3.13 -10.89 -1.33
CA VAL A 89 -3.38 -9.46 -1.26
C VAL A 89 -4.48 -9.07 -2.25
N VAL A 90 -4.45 -9.62 -3.46
CA VAL A 90 -5.49 -9.37 -4.47
C VAL A 90 -6.87 -9.78 -3.92
N GLU A 91 -6.95 -10.92 -3.26
CA GLU A 91 -8.22 -11.36 -2.66
C GLU A 91 -8.72 -10.39 -1.58
N LYS A 92 -7.83 -9.84 -0.75
CA LYS A 92 -8.21 -8.85 0.25
C LYS A 92 -8.80 -7.60 -0.42
N PHE A 93 -8.22 -7.18 -1.55
CA PHE A 93 -8.74 -6.05 -2.31
C PHE A 93 -10.10 -6.37 -2.93
N ARG A 94 -10.29 -7.57 -3.44
CA ARG A 94 -11.59 -8.00 -3.99
C ARG A 94 -12.67 -7.98 -2.93
N ASP A 95 -12.35 -8.42 -1.72
CA ASP A 95 -13.29 -8.41 -0.61
C ASP A 95 -13.72 -6.99 -0.23
N LYS A 96 -12.79 -6.03 -0.32
CA LYS A 96 -13.06 -4.65 0.08
C LYS A 96 -13.71 -3.82 -1.03
N TYR A 97 -13.23 -3.93 -2.25
CA TYR A 97 -13.63 -3.05 -3.35
C TYR A 97 -14.48 -3.74 -4.42
N GLY A 98 -14.54 -5.06 -4.42
CA GLY A 98 -15.25 -5.83 -5.43
C GLY A 98 -14.35 -6.29 -6.56
N ALA A 99 -14.60 -7.49 -7.08
CA ALA A 99 -13.77 -8.12 -8.11
C ALA A 99 -13.69 -7.29 -9.39
N GLY A 100 -14.81 -6.66 -9.80
CA GLY A 100 -14.84 -5.84 -11.00
C GLY A 100 -13.95 -4.62 -10.91
N GLN A 101 -13.97 -3.93 -9.77
CA GLN A 101 -13.13 -2.75 -9.55
C GLN A 101 -11.66 -3.13 -9.51
N VAL A 102 -11.32 -4.22 -8.83
CA VAL A 102 -9.93 -4.66 -8.73
C VAL A 102 -9.39 -5.04 -10.12
N LYS A 103 -10.18 -5.74 -10.92
CA LYS A 103 -9.78 -6.10 -12.29
C LYS A 103 -9.55 -4.86 -13.15
N ALA A 104 -10.41 -3.84 -12.99
CA ALA A 104 -10.29 -2.62 -13.78
C ALA A 104 -9.08 -1.78 -13.43
N TYR A 105 -8.79 -1.65 -12.12
CA TYR A 105 -7.70 -0.79 -11.65
C TYR A 105 -6.35 -1.47 -11.57
N TYR A 106 -6.31 -2.79 -11.44
CA TYR A 106 -5.06 -3.54 -11.27
C TYR A 106 -4.94 -4.63 -12.33
N PRO A 107 -4.69 -4.26 -13.59
CA PRO A 107 -4.65 -5.25 -14.69
C PRO A 107 -3.41 -6.15 -14.64
N LYS A 108 -2.39 -5.79 -13.85
CA LYS A 108 -1.14 -6.54 -13.79
C LYS A 108 -0.68 -6.70 -12.33
N PRO A 109 -1.37 -7.53 -11.54
CA PRO A 109 -1.00 -7.71 -10.13
C PRO A 109 0.14 -8.73 -9.96
N ASP A 110 1.34 -8.34 -10.35
CA ASP A 110 2.52 -9.19 -10.26
C ASP A 110 3.34 -8.98 -8.97
N VAL A 111 3.07 -7.89 -8.24
CA VAL A 111 3.72 -7.58 -6.98
C VAL A 111 2.72 -6.93 -6.03
N ALA A 112 3.05 -6.95 -4.74
CA ALA A 112 2.25 -6.28 -3.72
C ALA A 112 3.19 -5.67 -2.68
N VAL A 113 2.65 -4.86 -1.79
CA VAL A 113 3.44 -4.23 -0.73
C VAL A 113 2.74 -4.46 0.60
N GLU A 114 3.50 -4.93 1.59
CA GLU A 114 3.03 -5.11 2.95
C GLU A 114 3.63 -4.01 3.83
N VAL A 115 2.78 -3.32 4.57
CA VAL A 115 3.21 -2.23 5.45
C VAL A 115 2.84 -2.61 6.88
N PRO A 116 3.81 -2.97 7.72
CA PRO A 116 3.51 -3.28 9.12
C PRO A 116 3.12 -2.01 9.88
N LEU A 117 2.05 -2.11 10.67
CA LEU A 117 1.52 -0.99 11.45
C LEU A 117 1.91 -1.06 12.94
N ALA A 118 2.67 -2.06 13.29
CA ALA A 118 3.11 -2.26 14.68
C ALA A 118 4.58 -2.64 14.74
#